data_1ef96ac875dc38fcc0aa939f5914b0ca
#
_entry.id   1ef96ac875dc38fcc0aa939f5914b0ca
#
_cell.length_a   1.000
_cell.length_b   1.000
_cell.length_c   1.000
_cell.angle_alpha   90.00
_cell.angle_beta   90.00
_cell.angle_gamma   90.00
#
_symmetry.space_group_name_H-M   'P 1'
#
loop_
_entity.id
_entity.type
_entity.pdbx_description
1 polymer ?
#
loop_
_entity_poly.entity_id
_entity_poly.type
_entity_poly.pdbx_seq_one_letter_code
_entity_poly.pdbx_strand_id
1 'polypeptide(L)'
;MYKKQKKKLCVLTILSLAVQAIVGAIAPTITFADEITHPQTVTVELDLAHQYAVEGTFSDGRPMSEVTVPHYAVYNGFKQDIFCIEPGVPIYNEFTPGYEKNPLPDMSDKAKLVSVLWKKVGTDADTHIVAQKMIWQEVNGYTLHSIKRSDGSAVNIAAIEAKINQAIDDYQKKPTFHNSTAKTVLGQSTTVTDTNNLNLSEFDEVVENAANIDYRVNGNQLIITPNANSKESGVLTLKKSAGTGTPVAYKKAGQQTLMAGAIDKPNTYTIKIDVETEGSLKIKKVDKESGDVVPGTVFHLDFGKTLPAKDVTTDKEGIATLDEIPHGTKVTITEKSVPAPYTIDTTPMTTTIKAGETIYVTSKNAREKGQIILDKSGVETGSDLWNDNYSLAGNTFAIRKDSPTGEIVQEMTTDENGHAETPKEIANALELGTYYVTETKASHGFVNTFKPVKVELKYANQTVALVTSNVKGQNQEVTGETTLTKEDKDTGDKAQGKAVFEGAEYTLFTAKDGKAVKWSEAFKPELAKGTKGSDETVTLTLDEKNQVAVKHLAINEYYWQETKAPEGYSLDETKYPVSIKKVDDSEKNAVITRNVTAKEQVIRFGFDFFKFAG
;
A
#
# COMPACT_ATOMS: atom_id res chain seq x y z
N MET A 1 46.36 3.96 14.98
CA MET A 1 46.46 3.05 13.83
C MET A 1 45.15 3.07 13.05
N TYR A 2 45.16 3.84 12.09
CA TYR A 2 44.45 4.11 10.91
C TYR A 2 44.34 2.89 9.98
N LYS A 3 43.22 2.77 9.30
CA LYS A 3 42.84 1.96 8.12
C LYS A 3 42.01 0.71 8.41
N LYS A 4 40.66 0.87 8.19
CA LYS A 4 39.84 0.05 7.29
C LYS A 4 38.35 0.23 7.62
N GLN A 5 37.73 1.25 7.05
CA GLN A 5 36.30 1.26 6.76
C GLN A 5 36.02 2.32 5.68
N LYS A 6 36.26 1.95 4.45
CA LYS A 6 35.69 2.58 3.26
C LYS A 6 35.54 1.49 2.22
N LYS A 7 34.33 0.97 2.06
CA LYS A 7 33.77 0.32 0.87
C LYS A 7 32.45 -0.34 1.25
N LYS A 8 31.37 0.44 1.21
CA LYS A 8 30.00 0.00 0.96
C LYS A 8 29.09 1.23 1.04
N LEU A 9 29.24 2.11 0.08
CA LEU A 9 28.25 3.13 -0.23
C LEU A 9 28.54 3.66 -1.65
N CYS A 10 28.23 2.88 -2.66
CA CYS A 10 28.25 3.35 -4.05
C CYS A 10 27.67 2.26 -4.99
N VAL A 11 26.40 1.87 -4.84
CA VAL A 11 25.66 1.08 -5.84
C VAL A 11 24.13 1.34 -5.73
N LEU A 12 23.69 2.50 -5.35
CA LEU A 12 22.23 2.81 -5.39
C LEU A 12 21.92 4.20 -5.95
N THR A 13 22.79 4.75 -6.79
CA THR A 13 22.55 6.08 -7.39
C THR A 13 22.83 6.12 -8.91
N ILE A 14 22.71 5.00 -9.61
CA ILE A 14 22.89 4.95 -11.08
C ILE A 14 21.70 4.26 -11.78
N LEU A 15 20.49 4.31 -11.22
CA LEU A 15 19.30 3.84 -11.92
C LEU A 15 18.17 4.88 -12.00
N SER A 16 18.45 6.15 -11.66
CA SER A 16 17.48 7.24 -11.80
C SER A 16 17.89 8.34 -12.79
N LEU A 17 18.97 8.14 -13.56
CA LEU A 17 19.43 9.10 -14.56
C LEU A 17 19.42 8.58 -16.02
N ALA A 18 18.80 7.43 -16.28
CA ALA A 18 18.70 6.86 -17.64
C ALA A 18 17.32 6.97 -18.29
N VAL A 19 16.36 7.70 -17.69
CA VAL A 19 15.00 7.93 -18.25
C VAL A 19 14.77 9.41 -18.62
N GLN A 20 15.71 10.31 -18.37
CA GLN A 20 15.54 11.74 -18.72
C GLN A 20 16.35 12.21 -19.95
N ALA A 21 16.93 11.32 -20.74
CA ALA A 21 17.76 11.69 -21.91
C ALA A 21 17.22 11.21 -23.27
N ILE A 22 15.90 10.92 -23.41
CA ILE A 22 15.29 10.61 -24.71
C ILE A 22 13.98 11.43 -24.91
N VAL A 23 13.94 12.67 -24.49
CA VAL A 23 12.87 13.62 -24.81
C VAL A 23 13.48 14.91 -25.37
N GLY A 24 14.47 14.75 -26.17
CA GLY A 24 15.10 15.91 -26.83
C GLY A 24 15.76 15.51 -28.13
N ALA A 25 15.00 14.96 -29.08
CA ALA A 25 15.53 14.85 -30.42
C ALA A 25 14.41 14.73 -31.44
N ILE A 26 14.28 15.81 -32.21
CA ILE A 26 13.83 15.83 -33.58
C ILE A 26 12.30 15.68 -33.71
N ALA A 27 11.58 16.79 -33.52
CA ALA A 27 10.49 17.06 -34.44
C ALA A 27 11.11 17.02 -35.84
N PRO A 28 10.65 16.16 -36.77
CA PRO A 28 11.07 16.30 -38.15
C PRO A 28 10.65 17.70 -38.56
N THR A 29 11.61 18.53 -38.97
CA THR A 29 11.31 19.72 -39.73
C THR A 29 10.57 19.22 -40.95
N ILE A 30 9.22 19.37 -40.94
CA ILE A 30 8.37 19.12 -42.09
C ILE A 30 8.80 20.18 -43.10
N THR A 31 9.61 19.81 -44.07
CA THR A 31 9.77 20.61 -45.28
C THR A 31 8.41 20.52 -45.97
N PHE A 32 7.63 21.57 -45.84
CA PHE A 32 6.40 21.72 -46.60
C PHE A 32 6.78 21.57 -48.07
N ALA A 33 6.12 20.65 -48.80
CA ALA A 33 6.25 20.60 -50.22
C ALA A 33 5.67 21.93 -50.75
N ASP A 34 6.44 22.65 -51.56
CA ASP A 34 6.04 23.94 -52.06
C ASP A 34 4.69 23.79 -52.79
N GLU A 35 3.71 24.61 -52.41
CA GLU A 35 2.45 24.72 -53.10
C GLU A 35 2.71 25.14 -54.54
N ILE A 36 2.01 24.53 -55.54
CA ILE A 36 2.17 24.89 -56.94
C ILE A 36 1.67 26.32 -57.11
N THR A 37 2.60 27.21 -57.43
CA THR A 37 2.32 28.60 -57.74
C THR A 37 2.49 28.82 -59.25
N HIS A 38 1.61 29.64 -59.83
CA HIS A 38 1.63 29.94 -61.24
C HIS A 38 1.96 31.43 -61.45
N PRO A 39 2.98 31.78 -62.31
CA PRO A 39 3.32 33.17 -62.60
C PRO A 39 2.22 33.89 -63.38
N GLN A 40 2.21 35.24 -63.33
CA GLN A 40 1.19 36.05 -63.98
C GLN A 40 1.28 35.95 -65.48
N THR A 41 2.47 35.82 -66.08
CA THR A 41 2.70 35.75 -67.50
C THR A 41 3.73 34.68 -67.84
N VAL A 42 3.54 33.96 -68.92
CA VAL A 42 4.43 32.93 -69.41
C VAL A 42 4.67 33.02 -70.91
N THR A 43 5.75 32.42 -71.36
CA THR A 43 5.96 32.05 -72.75
C THR A 43 5.52 30.60 -72.94
N VAL A 44 4.68 30.32 -73.86
CA VAL A 44 4.31 28.94 -74.22
C VAL A 44 5.33 28.42 -75.24
N GLU A 45 5.86 27.24 -74.92
CA GLU A 45 6.80 26.47 -75.77
C GLU A 45 6.06 25.21 -76.24
N LEU A 46 6.20 24.92 -77.55
CA LEU A 46 5.74 23.68 -78.18
C LEU A 46 6.92 22.69 -78.32
N ASP A 47 6.75 21.46 -77.92
CA ASP A 47 7.75 20.41 -78.15
C ASP A 47 7.65 19.82 -79.55
N LEU A 48 8.16 20.54 -80.54
CA LEU A 48 8.11 20.13 -81.97
C LEU A 48 8.96 18.85 -82.23
N ALA A 49 9.83 18.42 -81.31
CA ALA A 49 10.54 17.18 -81.47
C ALA A 49 9.67 15.93 -81.26
N HIS A 50 8.54 16.10 -80.53
CA HIS A 50 7.61 15.00 -80.21
C HIS A 50 6.22 15.35 -80.76
N GLN A 51 6.01 15.13 -82.05
CA GLN A 51 4.71 15.36 -82.73
C GLN A 51 3.90 14.08 -82.74
N TYR A 52 2.60 14.22 -82.49
CA TYR A 52 1.63 13.10 -82.48
C TYR A 52 0.48 13.38 -83.38
N ALA A 53 0.20 12.43 -84.30
CA ALA A 53 -1.08 12.39 -85.06
C ALA A 53 -2.13 11.74 -84.17
N VAL A 54 -3.24 12.44 -83.88
CA VAL A 54 -4.31 11.99 -83.04
C VAL A 54 -5.60 11.83 -83.85
N GLU A 55 -6.29 10.72 -83.69
CA GLU A 55 -7.54 10.41 -84.36
C GLU A 55 -8.63 10.09 -83.35
N GLY A 56 -9.84 10.60 -83.52
CA GLY A 56 -10.93 10.41 -82.60
C GLY A 56 -12.24 11.00 -83.07
N THR A 57 -13.08 11.37 -82.08
CA THR A 57 -14.36 12.07 -82.35
C THR A 57 -14.50 13.23 -81.38
N PHE A 58 -15.05 14.33 -81.89
CA PHE A 58 -15.52 15.45 -81.07
C PHE A 58 -16.78 15.05 -80.31
N SER A 59 -17.16 15.84 -79.30
CA SER A 59 -18.37 15.60 -78.50
C SER A 59 -19.69 15.57 -79.30
N ASP A 60 -19.69 16.18 -80.44
CA ASP A 60 -20.85 16.21 -81.40
C ASP A 60 -20.82 15.02 -82.38
N GLY A 61 -19.85 14.08 -82.22
CA GLY A 61 -19.72 12.89 -83.04
C GLY A 61 -18.98 13.10 -84.38
N ARG A 62 -18.50 14.28 -84.70
CA ARG A 62 -17.69 14.53 -85.90
C ARG A 62 -16.29 13.90 -85.75
N PRO A 63 -15.75 13.39 -86.87
CA PRO A 63 -14.36 12.87 -86.82
C PRO A 63 -13.35 13.96 -86.45
N MET A 64 -12.37 13.60 -85.65
CA MET A 64 -11.24 14.42 -85.28
C MET A 64 -9.95 13.81 -85.86
N SER A 65 -9.15 14.60 -86.52
CA SER A 65 -7.81 14.23 -87.01
C SER A 65 -6.94 15.46 -86.89
N GLU A 66 -6.00 15.46 -85.94
CA GLU A 66 -5.15 16.61 -85.61
C GLU A 66 -3.74 16.17 -85.37
N VAL A 67 -2.77 17.10 -85.40
CA VAL A 67 -1.39 16.92 -84.90
C VAL A 67 -1.26 17.74 -83.64
N THR A 68 -0.79 17.11 -82.57
CA THR A 68 -0.58 17.76 -81.29
C THR A 68 0.85 17.48 -80.80
N VAL A 69 1.32 18.28 -79.85
CA VAL A 69 2.61 18.21 -79.24
C VAL A 69 2.50 18.46 -77.73
N PRO A 70 3.44 18.06 -76.91
CA PRO A 70 3.54 18.51 -75.51
C PRO A 70 3.66 20.07 -75.47
N HIS A 71 3.01 20.68 -74.47
CA HIS A 71 3.00 22.11 -74.26
C HIS A 71 3.63 22.44 -72.92
N TYR A 72 4.43 23.49 -72.86
CA TYR A 72 5.10 23.96 -71.68
C TYR A 72 4.89 25.46 -71.46
N ALA A 73 4.72 25.85 -70.19
CA ALA A 73 4.86 27.25 -69.77
C ALA A 73 6.29 27.49 -69.32
N VAL A 74 6.94 28.47 -69.94
CA VAL A 74 8.31 28.84 -69.65
C VAL A 74 8.36 30.22 -69.00
N TYR A 75 9.02 30.29 -67.83
CA TYR A 75 9.20 31.53 -67.06
C TYR A 75 10.46 31.45 -66.20
N ASN A 76 11.23 32.52 -66.18
CA ASN A 76 12.46 32.61 -65.38
C ASN A 76 13.41 31.38 -65.47
N GLY A 77 13.48 30.76 -66.68
CA GLY A 77 14.26 29.55 -66.91
C GLY A 77 13.64 28.24 -66.44
N PHE A 78 12.45 28.27 -65.83
CA PHE A 78 11.68 27.07 -65.45
C PHE A 78 10.72 26.68 -66.56
N LYS A 79 10.50 25.38 -66.68
CA LYS A 79 9.61 24.79 -67.67
C LYS A 79 8.57 23.95 -66.91
N GLN A 80 7.28 24.29 -67.10
CA GLN A 80 6.14 23.62 -66.48
C GLN A 80 5.24 23.01 -67.55
N ASP A 81 4.79 21.79 -67.40
CA ASP A 81 3.80 21.15 -68.26
C ASP A 81 2.47 21.87 -68.16
N ILE A 82 1.88 22.13 -69.32
CA ILE A 82 0.54 22.69 -69.46
C ILE A 82 -0.25 21.91 -70.52
N PHE A 83 -1.54 21.97 -70.44
CA PHE A 83 -2.46 21.18 -71.26
C PHE A 83 -3.44 22.05 -72.03
N CYS A 84 -3.65 21.71 -73.31
CA CYS A 84 -4.69 22.33 -74.11
C CYS A 84 -6.06 22.03 -73.55
N ILE A 85 -6.88 23.05 -73.36
CA ILE A 85 -8.27 22.92 -72.95
C ILE A 85 -9.25 23.54 -74.02
N GLU A 86 -8.70 23.98 -75.13
CA GLU A 86 -9.44 24.59 -76.28
C GLU A 86 -8.91 24.00 -77.60
N PRO A 87 -9.14 22.69 -77.83
CA PRO A 87 -8.67 22.05 -79.06
C PRO A 87 -9.30 22.64 -80.29
N GLY A 88 -8.59 22.59 -81.43
CA GLY A 88 -9.00 23.21 -82.72
C GLY A 88 -8.58 24.66 -82.84
N VAL A 89 -8.09 25.31 -81.82
CA VAL A 89 -7.48 26.64 -81.89
C VAL A 89 -5.94 26.47 -81.91
N PRO A 90 -5.25 26.97 -82.98
CA PRO A 90 -3.80 26.74 -83.14
C PRO A 90 -2.96 27.66 -82.27
N ILE A 91 -1.72 27.17 -81.94
CA ILE A 91 -0.58 27.99 -81.49
C ILE A 91 0.37 28.10 -82.70
N TYR A 92 0.65 29.34 -83.17
CA TYR A 92 1.35 29.54 -84.42
C TYR A 92 2.87 29.46 -84.37
N ASN A 93 3.48 29.63 -83.20
CA ASN A 93 4.92 29.64 -83.05
C ASN A 93 5.36 28.68 -81.99
N GLU A 94 6.57 28.08 -82.19
CA GLU A 94 7.21 27.20 -81.20
C GLU A 94 7.36 27.90 -79.85
N PHE A 95 7.74 29.17 -79.80
CA PHE A 95 7.77 30.01 -78.63
C PHE A 95 6.81 31.18 -78.76
N THR A 96 5.77 31.17 -77.94
CA THR A 96 4.72 32.25 -77.98
C THR A 96 4.71 32.96 -76.61
N PRO A 97 5.31 34.18 -76.48
CA PRO A 97 5.29 34.95 -75.24
C PRO A 97 3.97 35.64 -75.00
N GLY A 98 3.74 36.10 -73.77
CA GLY A 98 2.60 36.96 -73.39
C GLY A 98 1.28 36.21 -73.19
N TYR A 99 1.34 34.96 -72.78
CA TYR A 99 0.16 34.30 -72.21
C TYR A 99 -0.08 34.81 -70.81
N GLU A 100 -1.28 35.21 -70.47
CA GLU A 100 -1.66 35.77 -69.18
C GLU A 100 -2.44 34.77 -68.32
N LYS A 101 -2.15 34.78 -67.03
CA LYS A 101 -2.86 33.97 -66.04
C LYS A 101 -4.33 34.45 -65.90
N ASN A 102 -5.23 33.53 -65.99
CA ASN A 102 -6.66 33.71 -65.79
C ASN A 102 -7.23 32.63 -64.88
N PRO A 103 -8.39 32.84 -64.25
CA PRO A 103 -9.11 31.77 -63.56
C PRO A 103 -9.37 30.61 -64.53
N LEU A 104 -9.20 29.39 -64.00
CA LEU A 104 -9.54 28.19 -64.75
C LEU A 104 -11.07 28.14 -64.95
N PRO A 105 -11.59 27.78 -66.12
CA PRO A 105 -13.01 27.45 -66.29
C PRO A 105 -13.39 26.30 -65.37
N ASP A 106 -14.67 26.17 -65.03
CA ASP A 106 -15.17 25.03 -64.27
C ASP A 106 -14.87 23.72 -65.01
N MET A 107 -14.18 22.81 -64.31
CA MET A 107 -13.81 21.51 -64.86
C MET A 107 -13.77 20.44 -63.76
N SER A 108 -13.85 19.20 -64.21
CA SER A 108 -13.90 18.05 -63.31
C SER A 108 -12.65 17.95 -62.40
N ASP A 109 -12.84 17.48 -61.14
CA ASP A 109 -11.74 17.21 -60.25
C ASP A 109 -10.76 16.17 -60.87
N LYS A 110 -11.28 15.24 -61.70
CA LYS A 110 -10.44 14.27 -62.40
C LYS A 110 -9.47 14.92 -63.40
N ALA A 111 -9.91 15.93 -64.20
CA ALA A 111 -9.03 16.66 -65.10
C ALA A 111 -7.87 17.34 -64.33
N LYS A 112 -8.18 17.95 -63.19
CA LYS A 112 -7.18 18.57 -62.30
C LYS A 112 -6.20 17.52 -61.75
N LEU A 113 -6.70 16.34 -61.29
CA LEU A 113 -5.85 15.24 -60.81
C LEU A 113 -4.95 14.70 -61.92
N VAL A 114 -5.50 14.46 -63.14
CA VAL A 114 -4.71 14.04 -64.32
C VAL A 114 -3.57 15.01 -64.56
N SER A 115 -3.82 16.32 -64.58
CA SER A 115 -2.84 17.37 -64.93
C SER A 115 -1.61 17.38 -63.98
N VAL A 116 -1.71 16.75 -62.80
CA VAL A 116 -0.63 16.67 -61.82
C VAL A 116 -0.08 15.24 -61.69
N LEU A 117 -0.99 14.25 -61.57
CA LEU A 117 -0.60 12.87 -61.18
C LEU A 117 -0.04 12.03 -62.32
N TRP A 118 -0.23 12.42 -63.58
CA TRP A 118 0.37 11.72 -64.72
C TRP A 118 1.88 11.55 -64.60
N LYS A 119 2.56 12.49 -63.95
CA LYS A 119 4.01 12.45 -63.67
C LYS A 119 4.46 11.30 -62.80
N LYS A 120 3.54 10.70 -62.00
CA LYS A 120 3.82 9.47 -61.21
C LYS A 120 3.97 8.23 -62.11
N VAL A 121 3.48 8.30 -63.35
CA VAL A 121 3.54 7.20 -64.32
C VAL A 121 4.77 7.31 -65.22
N GLY A 122 5.10 8.52 -65.67
CA GLY A 122 6.26 8.84 -66.48
C GLY A 122 6.28 10.34 -66.86
N THR A 123 7.44 10.84 -67.25
CA THR A 123 7.63 12.25 -67.66
C THR A 123 7.98 12.34 -69.14
N ASP A 124 7.79 11.27 -69.89
CA ASP A 124 8.03 11.20 -71.32
C ASP A 124 6.88 11.82 -72.11
N ALA A 125 7.10 12.16 -73.38
CA ALA A 125 6.15 12.81 -74.25
C ALA A 125 4.89 11.95 -74.53
N ASP A 126 5.02 10.61 -74.56
CA ASP A 126 3.86 9.71 -74.73
C ASP A 126 2.91 9.81 -73.57
N THR A 127 3.45 9.80 -72.32
CA THR A 127 2.67 9.91 -71.11
C THR A 127 1.98 11.28 -71.03
N HIS A 128 2.67 12.35 -71.41
CA HIS A 128 2.09 13.70 -71.49
C HIS A 128 0.89 13.75 -72.45
N ILE A 129 1.03 13.20 -73.70
CA ILE A 129 -0.04 13.23 -74.71
C ILE A 129 -1.22 12.36 -74.31
N VAL A 130 -1.02 11.23 -73.62
CA VAL A 130 -2.13 10.45 -73.06
C VAL A 130 -2.81 11.22 -71.91
N ALA A 131 -2.08 11.94 -71.04
CA ALA A 131 -2.68 12.84 -70.09
C ALA A 131 -3.47 13.97 -70.75
N GLN A 132 -2.94 14.56 -71.83
CA GLN A 132 -3.70 15.55 -72.65
C GLN A 132 -4.99 14.96 -73.20
N LYS A 133 -4.97 13.73 -73.73
CA LYS A 133 -6.14 13.01 -74.19
C LYS A 133 -7.17 12.84 -73.05
N MET A 134 -6.76 12.47 -71.87
CA MET A 134 -7.64 12.29 -70.71
C MET A 134 -8.27 13.61 -70.28
N ILE A 135 -7.51 14.72 -70.33
CA ILE A 135 -8.04 16.10 -70.06
C ILE A 135 -9.05 16.49 -71.07
N TRP A 136 -8.79 16.31 -72.39
CA TRP A 136 -9.78 16.64 -73.47
C TRP A 136 -11.08 15.84 -73.31
N GLN A 137 -10.99 14.58 -72.92
CA GLN A 137 -12.14 13.74 -72.64
C GLN A 137 -12.97 14.31 -71.46
N GLU A 138 -12.36 14.73 -70.40
CA GLU A 138 -13.02 15.25 -69.20
C GLU A 138 -13.59 16.69 -69.45
N VAL A 139 -12.87 17.51 -70.19
CA VAL A 139 -13.22 18.94 -70.41
C VAL A 139 -14.11 19.16 -71.59
N ASN A 140 -13.85 18.46 -72.71
CA ASN A 140 -14.48 18.69 -73.98
C ASN A 140 -15.35 17.52 -74.48
N GLY A 141 -15.31 16.36 -73.75
CA GLY A 141 -16.03 15.16 -74.19
C GLY A 141 -15.46 14.47 -75.42
N TYR A 142 -14.17 14.71 -75.70
CA TYR A 142 -13.55 14.14 -76.91
C TYR A 142 -13.15 12.70 -76.65
N THR A 143 -13.26 11.83 -77.63
CA THR A 143 -12.85 10.45 -77.57
C THR A 143 -11.74 10.21 -78.59
N LEU A 144 -10.49 10.10 -78.14
CA LEU A 144 -9.34 9.69 -78.93
C LEU A 144 -9.17 8.20 -78.89
N HIS A 145 -9.06 7.54 -80.06
CA HIS A 145 -8.84 6.11 -80.16
C HIS A 145 -7.53 5.74 -80.87
N SER A 146 -6.81 6.73 -81.45
CA SER A 146 -5.50 6.53 -82.07
C SER A 146 -4.59 7.72 -81.75
N ILE A 147 -3.40 7.41 -81.30
CA ILE A 147 -2.24 8.34 -81.13
C ILE A 147 -1.05 7.69 -81.77
N LYS A 148 -0.44 8.33 -82.77
CA LYS A 148 0.75 7.86 -83.48
C LYS A 148 1.84 8.89 -83.37
N ARG A 149 3.09 8.45 -83.10
CA ARG A 149 4.28 9.28 -83.16
C ARG A 149 4.59 9.69 -84.60
N SER A 150 5.49 10.62 -84.84
CA SER A 150 5.91 11.10 -86.15
C SER A 150 6.53 9.97 -87.00
N ASP A 151 7.05 8.90 -86.46
CA ASP A 151 7.54 7.73 -87.16
C ASP A 151 6.43 6.74 -87.57
N GLY A 152 5.17 7.03 -87.26
CA GLY A 152 3.98 6.20 -87.52
C GLY A 152 3.73 5.12 -86.48
N SER A 153 4.63 4.93 -85.44
CA SER A 153 4.44 3.94 -84.38
C SER A 153 3.26 4.38 -83.48
N ALA A 154 2.43 3.41 -83.07
CA ALA A 154 1.29 3.69 -82.18
C ALA A 154 1.74 3.85 -80.70
N VAL A 155 1.12 4.78 -80.00
CA VAL A 155 1.22 4.91 -78.52
C VAL A 155 0.26 3.92 -77.88
N ASN A 156 0.69 3.20 -76.87
CA ASN A 156 -0.19 2.33 -76.10
C ASN A 156 -1.03 3.14 -75.11
N ILE A 157 -2.11 3.74 -75.63
CA ILE A 157 -3.01 4.59 -74.88
C ILE A 157 -3.59 3.87 -73.67
N ALA A 158 -4.12 2.67 -73.87
CA ALA A 158 -4.82 1.91 -72.81
C ALA A 158 -3.91 1.60 -71.61
N ALA A 159 -2.66 1.22 -71.89
CA ALA A 159 -1.72 0.90 -70.82
C ALA A 159 -1.28 2.12 -69.99
N ILE A 160 -1.08 3.28 -70.66
CA ILE A 160 -0.71 4.53 -69.98
C ILE A 160 -1.88 5.10 -69.19
N GLU A 161 -3.07 5.13 -69.84
CA GLU A 161 -4.31 5.59 -69.21
C GLU A 161 -4.67 4.78 -67.95
N ALA A 162 -4.52 3.43 -68.00
CA ALA A 162 -4.75 2.59 -66.85
C ALA A 162 -3.82 2.91 -65.68
N LYS A 163 -2.52 3.19 -65.99
CA LYS A 163 -1.55 3.60 -64.95
C LYS A 163 -1.88 4.97 -64.35
N ILE A 164 -2.30 5.95 -65.18
CA ILE A 164 -2.71 7.28 -64.69
C ILE A 164 -3.95 7.16 -63.79
N ASN A 165 -4.96 6.39 -64.22
CA ASN A 165 -6.14 6.14 -63.40
C ASN A 165 -5.75 5.44 -62.07
N GLN A 166 -4.87 4.46 -62.11
CA GLN A 166 -4.35 3.82 -60.88
C GLN A 166 -3.64 4.84 -59.95
N ALA A 167 -2.85 5.77 -60.52
CA ALA A 167 -2.19 6.82 -59.72
C ALA A 167 -3.22 7.79 -59.10
N ILE A 168 -4.34 8.05 -59.78
CA ILE A 168 -5.45 8.85 -59.24
C ILE A 168 -6.17 8.07 -58.11
N ASP A 169 -6.50 6.80 -58.35
CA ASP A 169 -7.13 5.95 -57.34
C ASP A 169 -6.26 5.84 -56.08
N ASP A 170 -4.94 5.61 -56.24
CA ASP A 170 -3.98 5.54 -55.13
C ASP A 170 -3.85 6.88 -54.41
N TYR A 171 -3.88 8.00 -55.12
CA TYR A 171 -3.89 9.32 -54.51
C TYR A 171 -5.15 9.55 -53.66
N GLN A 172 -6.33 9.08 -54.11
CA GLN A 172 -7.62 9.29 -53.44
C GLN A 172 -7.89 8.33 -52.28
N LYS A 173 -7.07 7.25 -52.13
CA LYS A 173 -7.22 6.33 -51.02
C LYS A 173 -7.04 7.05 -49.69
N LYS A 174 -7.92 6.70 -48.74
CA LYS A 174 -7.86 7.16 -47.35
C LYS A 174 -7.48 6.01 -46.42
N PRO A 175 -6.82 6.30 -45.29
CA PRO A 175 -6.58 5.28 -44.29
C PRO A 175 -7.86 4.63 -43.79
N THR A 176 -7.80 3.34 -43.42
CA THR A 176 -8.95 2.58 -42.90
C THR A 176 -9.54 3.17 -41.62
N PHE A 177 -8.73 3.92 -40.87
CA PHE A 177 -9.17 4.63 -39.68
C PHE A 177 -9.71 6.04 -39.94
N HIS A 178 -9.88 6.46 -41.20
CA HIS A 178 -10.54 7.71 -41.52
C HIS A 178 -11.93 7.78 -40.88
N ASN A 179 -12.25 8.89 -40.18
CA ASN A 179 -13.49 9.12 -39.43
C ASN A 179 -13.70 8.16 -38.23
N SER A 180 -12.72 7.34 -37.88
CA SER A 180 -12.76 6.56 -36.64
C SER A 180 -12.37 7.40 -35.42
N THR A 181 -12.49 6.80 -34.23
CA THR A 181 -12.04 7.41 -32.95
C THR A 181 -10.85 6.63 -32.39
N ALA A 182 -9.76 7.33 -32.13
CA ALA A 182 -8.64 6.81 -31.35
C ALA A 182 -8.83 7.21 -29.89
N LYS A 183 -8.94 6.20 -29.01
CA LYS A 183 -8.89 6.40 -27.56
C LYS A 183 -7.45 6.34 -27.10
N THR A 184 -7.04 7.31 -26.32
CA THR A 184 -5.67 7.45 -25.84
C THR A 184 -5.66 7.97 -24.41
N VAL A 185 -4.55 7.79 -23.72
CA VAL A 185 -4.37 8.20 -22.31
C VAL A 185 -3.32 9.29 -22.25
N LEU A 186 -3.53 10.31 -21.45
CA LEU A 186 -2.62 11.42 -21.28
C LEU A 186 -1.20 10.93 -20.96
N GLY A 187 -0.22 11.37 -21.75
CA GLY A 187 1.19 10.97 -21.59
C GLY A 187 1.56 9.58 -22.13
N GLN A 188 0.62 8.84 -22.73
CA GLN A 188 0.88 7.54 -23.35
C GLN A 188 0.73 7.61 -24.86
N SER A 189 1.56 6.87 -25.60
CA SER A 189 1.45 6.79 -27.07
C SER A 189 0.49 5.68 -27.47
N THR A 190 -0.45 6.03 -28.35
CA THR A 190 -1.38 5.08 -28.99
C THR A 190 -1.05 5.00 -30.48
N THR A 191 -0.97 3.78 -31.02
CA THR A 191 -0.70 3.55 -32.45
C THR A 191 -1.96 3.11 -33.18
N VAL A 192 -2.31 3.81 -34.24
CA VAL A 192 -3.38 3.42 -35.17
C VAL A 192 -2.74 2.98 -36.47
N THR A 193 -3.10 1.80 -36.96
CA THR A 193 -2.50 1.20 -38.17
C THR A 193 -3.51 1.17 -39.32
N ASP A 194 -3.09 1.63 -40.47
CA ASP A 194 -3.87 1.46 -41.70
C ASP A 194 -3.71 0.05 -42.25
N THR A 195 -4.82 -0.69 -42.38
CA THR A 195 -4.84 -2.05 -42.92
C THR A 195 -4.74 -2.12 -44.45
N ASN A 196 -4.94 -1.00 -45.15
CA ASN A 196 -4.70 -0.87 -46.58
C ASN A 196 -3.22 -0.66 -46.92
N ASN A 197 -2.38 -0.54 -45.89
CA ASN A 197 -0.93 -0.39 -46.02
C ASN A 197 -0.50 0.85 -46.77
N LEU A 198 -1.28 1.95 -46.65
CA LEU A 198 -0.96 3.25 -47.24
C LEU A 198 0.29 3.84 -46.58
N ASN A 199 1.12 4.49 -47.37
CA ASN A 199 2.21 5.32 -46.83
C ASN A 199 1.62 6.64 -46.31
N LEU A 200 1.40 6.71 -45.00
CA LEU A 200 0.81 7.87 -44.34
C LEU A 200 1.72 9.12 -44.40
N SER A 201 3.02 8.98 -44.70
CA SER A 201 3.92 10.13 -44.85
C SER A 201 3.57 11.04 -46.06
N GLU A 202 2.72 10.55 -46.95
CA GLU A 202 2.18 11.40 -48.02
C GLU A 202 1.15 12.44 -47.53
N PHE A 203 0.55 12.23 -46.33
CA PHE A 203 -0.32 13.21 -45.68
C PHE A 203 0.54 14.06 -44.75
N ASP A 204 1.27 14.97 -45.33
CA ASP A 204 2.39 15.69 -44.76
C ASP A 204 2.07 17.07 -44.19
N GLU A 205 0.82 17.53 -44.37
CA GLU A 205 0.36 18.84 -43.90
C GLU A 205 -0.83 18.73 -42.95
N VAL A 206 -0.72 19.45 -41.80
CA VAL A 206 -1.79 19.53 -40.79
C VAL A 206 -2.82 20.54 -41.25
N VAL A 207 -4.07 20.11 -41.42
CA VAL A 207 -5.22 20.97 -41.64
C VAL A 207 -5.84 21.39 -40.31
N GLU A 208 -5.94 20.46 -39.37
CA GLU A 208 -6.50 20.71 -38.05
C GLU A 208 -5.90 19.75 -37.00
N ASN A 209 -5.60 20.27 -35.81
CA ASN A 209 -5.26 19.50 -34.61
C ASN A 209 -6.03 20.09 -33.42
N ALA A 210 -7.33 19.88 -33.39
CA ALA A 210 -8.23 20.46 -32.39
C ALA A 210 -8.00 19.82 -31.00
N ALA A 211 -7.53 18.57 -30.96
CA ALA A 211 -7.19 17.89 -29.72
C ALA A 211 -5.83 18.34 -29.12
N ASN A 212 -5.04 19.11 -29.90
CA ASN A 212 -3.71 19.60 -29.50
C ASN A 212 -2.77 18.48 -29.01
N ILE A 213 -2.70 17.40 -29.80
CA ILE A 213 -1.87 16.24 -29.54
C ILE A 213 -0.54 16.31 -30.29
N ASP A 214 0.48 15.65 -29.77
CA ASP A 214 1.67 15.31 -30.55
C ASP A 214 1.39 14.05 -31.37
N TYR A 215 1.89 14.03 -32.61
CA TYR A 215 1.79 12.85 -33.45
C TYR A 215 3.02 12.65 -34.32
N ARG A 216 3.21 11.42 -34.76
CA ARG A 216 4.19 11.07 -35.79
C ARG A 216 3.68 9.95 -36.66
N VAL A 217 4.18 9.92 -37.90
CA VAL A 217 3.86 8.88 -38.88
C VAL A 217 5.06 7.95 -39.04
N ASN A 218 4.80 6.64 -39.15
CA ASN A 218 5.80 5.62 -39.45
C ASN A 218 5.20 4.58 -40.43
N GLY A 219 5.46 4.76 -41.73
CA GLY A 219 4.89 3.90 -42.79
C GLY A 219 3.35 4.02 -42.81
N ASN A 220 2.68 2.92 -42.49
CA ASN A 220 1.21 2.84 -42.41
C ASN A 220 0.65 3.07 -40.99
N GLN A 221 1.48 3.55 -40.06
CA GLN A 221 1.11 3.79 -38.67
C GLN A 221 1.07 5.29 -38.36
N LEU A 222 0.00 5.70 -37.67
CA LEU A 222 -0.13 7.00 -37.02
C LEU A 222 0.03 6.78 -35.52
N ILE A 223 1.04 7.39 -34.92
CA ILE A 223 1.34 7.33 -33.50
C ILE A 223 0.94 8.66 -32.87
N ILE A 224 0.00 8.59 -31.94
CA ILE A 224 -0.63 9.73 -31.26
C ILE A 224 -0.14 9.75 -29.82
N THR A 225 0.35 10.90 -29.35
CA THR A 225 0.85 11.07 -27.98
C THR A 225 0.25 12.34 -27.37
N PRO A 226 -0.79 12.23 -26.54
CA PRO A 226 -1.30 13.38 -25.82
C PRO A 226 -0.28 13.92 -24.83
N ASN A 227 -0.20 15.25 -24.75
CA ASN A 227 0.67 15.99 -23.84
C ASN A 227 -0.15 16.81 -22.82
N ALA A 228 0.53 17.50 -21.90
CA ALA A 228 -0.11 18.27 -20.83
C ALA A 228 -1.10 19.37 -21.31
N ASN A 229 -1.03 19.77 -22.59
CA ASN A 229 -1.92 20.77 -23.18
C ASN A 229 -3.00 20.16 -24.06
N SER A 230 -3.05 18.83 -24.17
CA SER A 230 -4.06 18.14 -24.96
C SER A 230 -5.43 18.29 -24.35
N LYS A 231 -6.43 18.41 -25.21
CA LYS A 231 -7.84 18.46 -24.82
C LYS A 231 -8.40 17.04 -24.70
N GLU A 232 -9.43 16.86 -23.89
CA GLU A 232 -10.12 15.59 -23.70
C GLU A 232 -10.69 15.00 -24.99
N SER A 233 -11.03 15.86 -25.95
CA SER A 233 -11.50 15.43 -27.27
C SER A 233 -11.17 16.46 -28.35
N GLY A 234 -11.08 15.97 -29.58
CA GLY A 234 -10.85 16.80 -30.75
C GLY A 234 -10.67 15.97 -32.00
N VAL A 235 -10.17 16.59 -33.05
CA VAL A 235 -9.85 15.93 -34.32
C VAL A 235 -8.42 16.24 -34.73
N LEU A 236 -7.82 15.29 -35.44
CA LEU A 236 -6.60 15.49 -36.23
C LEU A 236 -6.96 15.26 -37.68
N THR A 237 -6.73 16.30 -38.53
CA THR A 237 -6.95 16.23 -39.98
C THR A 237 -5.64 16.53 -40.70
N LEU A 238 -5.23 15.61 -41.54
CA LEU A 238 -4.03 15.72 -42.37
C LEU A 238 -4.41 15.69 -43.87
N LYS A 239 -3.63 16.37 -44.69
CA LYS A 239 -3.78 16.35 -46.15
C LYS A 239 -2.49 15.99 -46.86
N LYS A 240 -2.60 15.52 -48.11
CA LYS A 240 -1.48 15.37 -49.02
C LYS A 240 -1.20 16.75 -49.64
N SER A 241 0.03 17.31 -49.38
CA SER A 241 0.39 18.63 -49.92
C SER A 241 0.98 18.58 -51.30
N ALA A 242 1.51 17.44 -51.73
CA ALA A 242 2.14 17.30 -53.04
C ALA A 242 1.21 17.61 -54.18
N GLY A 243 1.57 18.59 -54.99
CA GLY A 243 0.79 19.03 -56.17
C GLY A 243 -0.41 19.89 -55.87
N THR A 244 -0.59 20.32 -54.58
CA THR A 244 -1.67 21.25 -54.23
C THR A 244 -1.42 22.65 -54.77
N GLY A 245 -2.48 23.40 -54.95
CA GLY A 245 -2.43 24.77 -55.45
C GLY A 245 -3.70 25.16 -56.18
N THR A 246 -3.69 26.36 -56.77
CA THR A 246 -4.81 26.85 -57.57
C THR A 246 -4.51 26.60 -59.04
N PRO A 247 -5.22 25.69 -59.73
CA PRO A 247 -5.04 25.52 -61.17
C PRO A 247 -5.51 26.79 -61.95
N VAL A 248 -4.83 27.10 -63.02
CA VAL A 248 -5.09 28.32 -63.78
C VAL A 248 -5.17 28.05 -65.26
N ALA A 249 -5.80 28.98 -65.99
CA ALA A 249 -5.79 29.04 -67.44
C ALA A 249 -4.83 30.11 -67.95
N TYR A 250 -3.95 29.75 -68.88
CA TYR A 250 -3.14 30.71 -69.61
C TYR A 250 -3.84 31.05 -70.94
N LYS A 251 -4.13 32.35 -71.18
CA LYS A 251 -4.84 32.86 -72.33
C LYS A 251 -4.05 33.91 -73.08
N LYS A 252 -4.17 33.87 -74.42
CA LYS A 252 -3.68 34.88 -75.31
C LYS A 252 -4.65 35.04 -76.49
N ALA A 253 -4.99 36.27 -76.83
CA ALA A 253 -5.98 36.54 -77.93
C ALA A 253 -5.60 35.83 -79.21
N GLY A 254 -6.55 35.12 -79.81
CA GLY A 254 -6.40 34.38 -81.04
C GLY A 254 -5.52 33.14 -80.97
N GLN A 255 -5.17 32.69 -79.74
CA GLN A 255 -4.39 31.52 -79.49
C GLN A 255 -5.16 30.55 -78.54
N GLN A 256 -4.79 29.29 -78.57
CA GLN A 256 -5.34 28.23 -77.73
C GLN A 256 -5.24 28.55 -76.23
N THR A 257 -6.29 28.27 -75.46
CA THR A 257 -6.30 28.36 -74.03
C THR A 257 -5.64 27.09 -73.43
N LEU A 258 -4.74 27.27 -72.43
CA LEU A 258 -3.94 26.23 -71.88
C LEU A 258 -4.11 26.17 -70.34
N MET A 259 -4.27 25.01 -69.80
CA MET A 259 -4.36 24.76 -68.33
C MET A 259 -2.96 24.50 -67.72
N ALA A 260 -2.65 25.22 -66.68
CA ALA A 260 -1.58 24.83 -65.77
C ALA A 260 -2.21 24.16 -64.56
N GLY A 261 -1.81 22.90 -64.32
CA GLY A 261 -2.43 22.03 -63.33
C GLY A 261 -2.01 22.28 -61.91
N ALA A 262 -2.94 22.14 -60.99
CA ALA A 262 -2.73 21.99 -59.56
C ALA A 262 -3.95 21.28 -58.96
N ILE A 263 -3.79 20.74 -57.76
CA ILE A 263 -4.88 20.06 -57.03
C ILE A 263 -5.46 21.05 -56.00
N ASP A 264 -6.63 21.59 -56.30
CA ASP A 264 -7.34 22.55 -55.44
C ASP A 264 -8.17 21.88 -54.33
N LYS A 265 -8.43 20.56 -54.44
CA LYS A 265 -9.11 19.74 -53.44
C LYS A 265 -8.22 18.56 -53.05
N PRO A 266 -7.24 18.79 -52.17
CA PRO A 266 -6.32 17.74 -51.77
C PRO A 266 -7.00 16.62 -51.01
N ASN A 267 -6.50 15.40 -51.15
CA ASN A 267 -6.98 14.29 -50.34
C ASN A 267 -6.61 14.47 -48.88
N THR A 268 -7.62 14.36 -48.00
CA THR A 268 -7.50 14.53 -46.57
C THR A 268 -8.05 13.32 -45.85
N TYR A 269 -7.53 13.05 -44.66
CA TYR A 269 -8.19 12.18 -43.69
C TYR A 269 -8.32 12.86 -42.33
N THR A 270 -9.36 12.46 -41.60
CA THR A 270 -9.64 12.95 -40.25
C THR A 270 -9.76 11.76 -39.32
N ILE A 271 -9.20 11.86 -38.10
CA ILE A 271 -9.40 10.92 -37.01
C ILE A 271 -9.87 11.71 -35.80
N LYS A 272 -10.88 11.19 -35.10
CA LYS A 272 -11.31 11.72 -33.80
C LYS A 272 -10.37 11.21 -32.73
N ILE A 273 -10.07 12.04 -31.73
CA ILE A 273 -9.20 11.73 -30.62
C ILE A 273 -10.00 11.91 -29.35
N ASP A 274 -10.05 10.86 -28.50
CA ASP A 274 -10.57 10.90 -27.14
C ASP A 274 -9.39 10.64 -26.20
N VAL A 275 -9.11 11.61 -25.32
CA VAL A 275 -7.99 11.54 -24.38
C VAL A 275 -8.54 11.33 -22.98
N GLU A 276 -8.18 10.23 -22.36
CA GLU A 276 -8.44 9.97 -20.96
C GLU A 276 -7.44 10.75 -20.10
N THR A 277 -7.94 11.67 -19.28
CA THR A 277 -7.14 12.62 -18.48
C THR A 277 -7.19 12.34 -17.00
N GLU A 278 -8.03 11.41 -16.56
CA GLU A 278 -8.32 11.09 -15.17
C GLU A 278 -7.93 9.66 -14.82
N GLY A 279 -7.70 9.42 -13.54
CA GLY A 279 -7.47 8.08 -12.97
C GLY A 279 -8.30 7.87 -11.72
N SER A 280 -8.13 6.70 -11.11
CA SER A 280 -8.86 6.28 -9.90
C SER A 280 -7.90 5.99 -8.75
N LEU A 281 -8.40 6.14 -7.51
CA LEU A 281 -7.74 5.75 -6.27
C LEU A 281 -8.56 4.71 -5.53
N LYS A 282 -7.95 3.60 -5.14
CA LYS A 282 -8.51 2.60 -4.24
C LYS A 282 -7.63 2.43 -3.00
N ILE A 283 -8.23 2.62 -1.83
CA ILE A 283 -7.57 2.46 -0.54
C ILE A 283 -8.11 1.18 0.09
N LYS A 284 -7.27 0.16 0.23
CA LYS A 284 -7.60 -1.09 0.92
C LYS A 284 -7.21 -0.99 2.38
N LYS A 285 -8.16 -1.23 3.28
CA LYS A 285 -7.97 -1.26 4.72
C LYS A 285 -7.97 -2.66 5.25
N VAL A 286 -6.93 -3.03 6.00
CA VAL A 286 -6.81 -4.38 6.59
C VAL A 286 -6.30 -4.33 8.02
N ASP A 287 -6.65 -5.37 8.78
CA ASP A 287 -6.05 -5.70 10.06
C ASP A 287 -4.54 -5.96 9.90
N LYS A 288 -3.75 -5.40 10.78
CA LYS A 288 -2.28 -5.49 10.71
C LYS A 288 -1.76 -6.91 10.97
N GLU A 289 -2.46 -7.68 11.80
CA GLU A 289 -2.04 -9.02 12.24
C GLU A 289 -2.66 -10.12 11.35
N SER A 290 -3.99 -10.12 11.19
CA SER A 290 -4.69 -11.16 10.44
C SER A 290 -4.73 -10.92 8.93
N GLY A 291 -4.64 -9.66 8.49
CA GLY A 291 -4.85 -9.28 7.10
C GLY A 291 -6.31 -9.20 6.68
N ASP A 292 -7.25 -9.43 7.60
CA ASP A 292 -8.68 -9.32 7.35
C ASP A 292 -9.06 -7.89 6.95
N VAL A 293 -10.08 -7.75 6.10
CA VAL A 293 -10.56 -6.44 5.67
C VAL A 293 -11.25 -5.69 6.81
N VAL A 294 -11.09 -4.35 6.83
CA VAL A 294 -11.69 -3.48 7.85
C VAL A 294 -12.64 -2.50 7.17
N PRO A 295 -13.94 -2.80 7.12
CA PRO A 295 -14.96 -1.89 6.62
C PRO A 295 -15.24 -0.75 7.60
N GLY A 296 -15.75 0.39 7.08
CA GLY A 296 -16.18 1.52 7.90
C GLY A 296 -15.06 2.46 8.35
N THR A 297 -13.82 2.28 7.86
CA THR A 297 -12.73 3.24 8.09
C THR A 297 -12.94 4.48 7.23
N VAL A 298 -12.83 5.67 7.81
CA VAL A 298 -12.94 6.94 7.12
C VAL A 298 -11.55 7.51 6.87
N PHE A 299 -11.25 7.81 5.61
CA PHE A 299 -10.04 8.51 5.18
C PHE A 299 -10.38 9.93 4.74
N HIS A 300 -9.54 10.87 5.12
CA HIS A 300 -9.52 12.23 4.60
C HIS A 300 -8.52 12.31 3.45
N LEU A 301 -8.98 12.76 2.28
CA LEU A 301 -8.18 12.93 1.07
C LEU A 301 -7.96 14.42 0.82
N ASP A 302 -6.70 14.85 0.79
CA ASP A 302 -6.30 16.20 0.41
C ASP A 302 -5.60 16.17 -0.95
N PHE A 303 -6.13 16.94 -1.89
CA PHE A 303 -5.68 17.04 -3.28
C PHE A 303 -4.88 18.34 -3.53
N GLY A 304 -4.50 19.05 -2.49
CA GLY A 304 -3.86 20.36 -2.58
C GLY A 304 -4.79 21.40 -3.19
N LYS A 305 -4.41 21.96 -4.34
CA LYS A 305 -5.22 22.97 -5.06
C LYS A 305 -6.03 22.39 -6.21
N THR A 306 -5.87 21.10 -6.51
CA THR A 306 -6.47 20.48 -7.71
C THR A 306 -7.96 20.22 -7.54
N LEU A 307 -8.35 19.67 -6.39
CA LEU A 307 -9.73 19.37 -6.03
C LEU A 307 -9.99 19.76 -4.57
N PRO A 308 -11.25 20.00 -4.18
CA PRO A 308 -11.63 20.11 -2.77
C PRO A 308 -11.32 18.82 -2.02
N ALA A 309 -10.86 18.95 -0.76
CA ALA A 309 -10.65 17.80 0.10
C ALA A 309 -11.95 17.01 0.30
N LYS A 310 -11.85 15.69 0.42
CA LYS A 310 -12.99 14.78 0.49
C LYS A 310 -12.75 13.65 1.48
N ASP A 311 -13.80 13.29 2.23
CA ASP A 311 -13.78 12.09 3.07
C ASP A 311 -14.36 10.91 2.27
N VAL A 312 -13.71 9.75 2.39
CA VAL A 312 -14.15 8.48 1.80
C VAL A 312 -14.17 7.39 2.87
N THR A 313 -15.11 6.44 2.74
CA THR A 313 -15.28 5.37 3.72
C THR A 313 -15.08 4.01 3.05
N THR A 314 -14.40 3.08 3.74
CA THR A 314 -14.23 1.72 3.25
C THR A 314 -15.55 0.95 3.30
N ASP A 315 -15.86 0.26 2.21
CA ASP A 315 -17.02 -0.62 2.04
C ASP A 315 -16.89 -1.95 2.79
N LYS A 316 -17.80 -2.89 2.55
CA LYS A 316 -17.78 -4.24 3.15
C LYS A 316 -16.58 -5.09 2.73
N GLU A 317 -15.96 -4.80 1.59
CA GLU A 317 -14.70 -5.39 1.12
C GLU A 317 -13.45 -4.69 1.68
N GLY A 318 -13.64 -3.68 2.55
CA GLY A 318 -12.56 -2.87 3.14
C GLY A 318 -11.90 -1.92 2.13
N ILE A 319 -12.61 -1.51 1.08
CA ILE A 319 -12.09 -0.66 0.00
C ILE A 319 -12.83 0.68 -0.01
N ALA A 320 -12.08 1.78 0.02
CA ALA A 320 -12.59 3.10 -0.33
C ALA A 320 -12.15 3.45 -1.75
N THR A 321 -13.09 3.86 -2.60
CA THR A 321 -12.85 4.19 -4.01
C THR A 321 -13.15 5.65 -4.27
N LEU A 322 -12.31 6.29 -5.08
CA LEU A 322 -12.57 7.59 -5.66
C LEU A 322 -12.09 7.58 -7.12
N ASP A 323 -13.00 7.91 -8.03
CA ASP A 323 -12.77 7.99 -9.48
C ASP A 323 -12.69 9.46 -9.92
N GLU A 324 -12.38 9.69 -11.21
CA GLU A 324 -12.37 11.01 -11.85
C GLU A 324 -11.39 11.99 -11.19
N ILE A 325 -10.19 11.50 -10.85
CA ILE A 325 -9.13 12.35 -10.29
C ILE A 325 -8.17 12.72 -11.41
N PRO A 326 -7.94 14.03 -11.68
CA PRO A 326 -7.07 14.48 -12.75
C PRO A 326 -5.65 13.92 -12.66
N HIS A 327 -5.06 13.61 -13.82
CA HIS A 327 -3.67 13.16 -13.94
C HIS A 327 -2.69 14.09 -13.23
N GLY A 328 -1.69 13.53 -12.57
CA GLY A 328 -0.66 14.31 -11.87
C GLY A 328 -1.09 14.82 -10.50
N THR A 329 -2.37 14.65 -10.10
CA THR A 329 -2.84 15.05 -8.77
C THR A 329 -2.10 14.27 -7.69
N LYS A 330 -1.41 14.99 -6.80
CA LYS A 330 -0.83 14.42 -5.58
C LYS A 330 -1.90 14.34 -4.51
N VAL A 331 -2.19 13.14 -4.03
CA VAL A 331 -3.18 12.87 -2.99
C VAL A 331 -2.48 12.56 -1.69
N THR A 332 -2.80 13.30 -0.62
CA THR A 332 -2.44 12.98 0.75
C THR A 332 -3.63 12.29 1.43
N ILE A 333 -3.39 11.10 1.97
CA ILE A 333 -4.40 10.23 2.56
C ILE A 333 -4.13 10.13 4.05
N THR A 334 -5.08 10.53 4.90
CA THR A 334 -4.97 10.46 6.36
C THR A 334 -6.18 9.75 6.93
N GLU A 335 -5.98 8.86 7.90
CA GLU A 335 -7.12 8.28 8.62
C GLU A 335 -7.79 9.33 9.48
N LYS A 336 -9.12 9.41 9.38
CA LYS A 336 -9.97 10.28 10.19
C LYS A 336 -10.66 9.52 11.30
N SER A 337 -11.08 8.30 11.03
CA SER A 337 -11.65 7.40 12.03
C SER A 337 -11.56 5.95 11.59
N VAL A 338 -11.47 5.05 12.55
CA VAL A 338 -11.45 3.62 12.37
C VAL A 338 -12.47 2.96 13.31
N PRO A 339 -13.18 1.89 12.91
CA PRO A 339 -14.15 1.22 13.76
C PRO A 339 -13.47 0.46 14.90
N ALA A 340 -14.21 0.20 15.99
CA ALA A 340 -13.79 -0.72 17.03
C ALA A 340 -13.53 -2.12 16.45
N PRO A 341 -12.53 -2.86 16.92
CA PRO A 341 -11.64 -2.56 18.05
C PRO A 341 -10.28 -1.98 17.64
N TYR A 342 -10.19 -1.27 16.53
CA TYR A 342 -8.92 -0.81 15.95
C TYR A 342 -8.45 0.53 16.52
N THR A 343 -7.13 0.73 16.50
CA THR A 343 -6.48 1.99 16.81
C THR A 343 -6.14 2.75 15.53
N ILE A 344 -6.35 4.06 15.54
CA ILE A 344 -6.09 4.93 14.39
C ILE A 344 -4.58 5.11 14.13
N ASP A 345 -4.19 5.08 12.85
CA ASP A 345 -2.87 5.51 12.40
C ASP A 345 -2.99 6.81 11.60
N THR A 346 -2.64 7.91 12.22
CA THR A 346 -2.72 9.24 11.59
C THR A 346 -1.52 9.58 10.71
N THR A 347 -0.60 8.65 10.48
CA THR A 347 0.55 8.84 9.59
C THR A 347 0.06 9.05 8.15
N PRO A 348 0.35 10.20 7.52
CA PRO A 348 -0.13 10.46 6.16
C PRO A 348 0.56 9.56 5.13
N MET A 349 -0.22 8.99 4.24
CA MET A 349 0.25 8.32 3.03
C MET A 349 0.11 9.27 1.85
N THR A 350 0.99 9.19 0.86
CA THR A 350 0.91 10.02 -0.34
C THR A 350 1.03 9.17 -1.60
N THR A 351 0.27 9.55 -2.63
CA THR A 351 0.38 8.96 -3.96
C THR A 351 0.14 10.01 -5.04
N THR A 352 0.43 9.67 -6.30
CA THR A 352 0.15 10.53 -7.46
C THR A 352 -0.72 9.76 -8.44
N ILE A 353 -1.79 10.39 -8.90
CA ILE A 353 -2.75 9.81 -9.83
C ILE A 353 -2.20 9.82 -11.25
N LYS A 354 -2.45 8.75 -11.99
CA LYS A 354 -2.12 8.62 -13.41
C LYS A 354 -3.39 8.35 -14.20
N ALA A 355 -3.53 9.07 -15.31
CA ALA A 355 -4.66 8.90 -16.21
C ALA A 355 -4.76 7.45 -16.72
N GLY A 356 -5.98 6.93 -16.81
CA GLY A 356 -6.26 5.56 -17.24
C GLY A 356 -5.82 4.46 -16.28
N GLU A 357 -5.31 4.81 -15.09
CA GLU A 357 -4.85 3.85 -14.09
C GLU A 357 -5.68 3.92 -12.80
N THR A 358 -5.86 2.77 -12.16
CA THR A 358 -6.33 2.70 -10.78
C THR A 358 -5.13 2.55 -9.86
N ILE A 359 -4.89 3.54 -9.00
CA ILE A 359 -3.82 3.50 -8.01
C ILE A 359 -4.33 2.78 -6.76
N TYR A 360 -3.59 1.79 -6.27
CA TYR A 360 -3.91 1.04 -5.07
C TYR A 360 -3.00 1.44 -3.91
N VAL A 361 -3.61 1.75 -2.76
CA VAL A 361 -2.92 2.02 -1.50
C VAL A 361 -3.45 1.06 -0.44
N THR A 362 -2.57 0.51 0.40
CA THR A 362 -2.97 -0.36 1.51
C THR A 362 -2.65 0.31 2.84
N SER A 363 -3.64 0.46 3.69
CA SER A 363 -3.53 0.94 5.07
C SER A 363 -3.80 -0.21 6.05
N LYS A 364 -3.06 -0.24 7.18
CA LYS A 364 -3.13 -1.31 8.16
C LYS A 364 -3.29 -0.74 9.56
N ASN A 365 -4.24 -1.25 10.35
CA ASN A 365 -4.35 -0.87 11.76
C ASN A 365 -4.21 -2.07 12.68
N ALA A 366 -3.61 -1.83 13.85
CA ALA A 366 -3.60 -2.78 14.94
C ALA A 366 -4.89 -2.70 15.74
N ARG A 367 -5.25 -3.79 16.40
CA ARG A 367 -6.35 -3.81 17.38
C ARG A 367 -5.86 -3.21 18.69
N GLU A 368 -6.75 -2.57 19.43
CA GLU A 368 -6.53 -2.24 20.84
C GLU A 368 -6.39 -3.54 21.62
N LYS A 369 -5.38 -3.59 22.49
CA LYS A 369 -5.05 -4.74 23.34
C LYS A 369 -5.24 -4.41 24.81
N GLY A 370 -5.04 -5.40 25.68
CA GLY A 370 -5.22 -5.26 27.11
C GLY A 370 -4.06 -5.79 27.94
N GLN A 371 -3.90 -5.23 29.12
CA GLN A 371 -2.95 -5.64 30.15
C GLN A 371 -3.68 -5.87 31.47
N ILE A 372 -3.30 -6.89 32.23
CA ILE A 372 -3.76 -7.12 33.59
C ILE A 372 -2.55 -6.95 34.51
N ILE A 373 -2.70 -6.12 35.54
CA ILE A 373 -1.74 -5.88 36.61
C ILE A 373 -2.34 -6.47 37.90
N LEU A 374 -1.57 -7.22 38.64
CA LEU A 374 -1.93 -7.81 39.92
C LEU A 374 -1.01 -7.33 41.02
N ASP A 375 -1.58 -6.86 42.14
CA ASP A 375 -0.91 -6.60 43.39
C ASP A 375 -1.39 -7.58 44.44
N LYS A 376 -0.46 -8.39 44.95
CA LYS A 376 -0.68 -9.45 45.94
C LYS A 376 -0.17 -9.02 47.29
N SER A 377 -0.94 -9.30 48.36
CA SER A 377 -0.53 -9.04 49.76
C SER A 377 -0.98 -10.15 50.70
N GLY A 378 -0.51 -10.12 51.93
CA GLY A 378 -1.04 -10.93 53.01
C GLY A 378 -2.35 -10.36 53.55
N VAL A 379 -3.18 -11.23 54.15
CA VAL A 379 -4.44 -10.80 54.81
C VAL A 379 -4.15 -9.97 56.06
N GLU A 380 -3.17 -10.38 56.84
CA GLU A 380 -2.81 -9.74 58.11
C GLU A 380 -1.60 -8.81 57.96
N THR A 381 -0.59 -9.25 57.20
CA THR A 381 0.67 -8.53 57.02
C THR A 381 0.57 -7.39 56.00
N GLY A 382 -0.36 -7.48 55.08
CA GLY A 382 -0.29 -6.59 53.93
C GLY A 382 0.98 -6.83 53.10
N SER A 383 1.82 -5.80 52.96
CA SER A 383 3.17 -5.88 52.38
C SER A 383 4.28 -6.02 53.43
N ASP A 384 3.98 -5.76 54.71
CA ASP A 384 4.96 -5.76 55.79
C ASP A 384 5.04 -7.14 56.46
N LEU A 385 5.81 -8.04 55.88
CA LEU A 385 5.93 -9.45 56.30
C LEU A 385 6.52 -9.56 57.71
N TRP A 386 6.06 -10.53 58.49
CA TRP A 386 6.47 -10.74 59.86
C TRP A 386 7.97 -11.12 60.00
N ASN A 387 8.49 -11.88 59.04
CA ASN A 387 9.90 -12.28 58.99
C ASN A 387 10.26 -12.87 57.61
N ASP A 388 11.53 -13.25 57.41
CA ASP A 388 12.06 -13.80 56.16
C ASP A 388 11.50 -15.18 55.76
N ASN A 389 10.65 -15.80 56.62
CA ASN A 389 9.96 -17.06 56.30
C ASN A 389 8.64 -16.82 55.54
N TYR A 390 8.35 -15.59 55.19
CA TYR A 390 7.24 -15.20 54.31
C TYR A 390 7.79 -14.46 53.10
N SER A 391 7.17 -14.65 51.96
CA SER A 391 7.56 -13.97 50.74
C SER A 391 6.32 -13.66 49.90
N LEU A 392 6.24 -12.48 49.32
CA LEU A 392 5.26 -12.14 48.31
C LEU A 392 5.69 -12.55 46.91
N ALA A 393 7.01 -12.85 46.72
CA ALA A 393 7.53 -13.36 45.45
C ALA A 393 7.14 -14.82 45.21
N GLY A 394 6.89 -15.17 43.97
CA GLY A 394 6.68 -16.56 43.54
C GLY A 394 5.24 -17.07 43.66
N ASN A 395 4.24 -16.20 43.91
CA ASN A 395 2.86 -16.56 43.62
C ASN A 395 2.67 -16.69 42.12
N THR A 396 2.11 -17.80 41.63
CA THR A 396 1.85 -17.99 40.22
C THR A 396 0.35 -17.89 39.93
N PHE A 397 0.03 -17.19 38.84
CA PHE A 397 -1.34 -16.95 38.42
C PHE A 397 -1.52 -17.34 36.96
N ALA A 398 -2.66 -17.98 36.65
CA ALA A 398 -3.12 -18.24 35.30
C ALA A 398 -4.19 -17.22 34.91
N ILE A 399 -4.00 -16.62 33.74
CA ILE A 399 -5.01 -15.80 33.09
C ILE A 399 -5.82 -16.71 32.18
N ARG A 400 -7.08 -16.91 32.51
CA ARG A 400 -7.98 -17.83 31.82
C ARG A 400 -9.05 -17.10 31.05
N LYS A 401 -9.34 -17.58 29.85
CA LYS A 401 -10.32 -17.00 28.97
C LYS A 401 -11.74 -17.43 29.37
N ASP A 402 -12.66 -16.49 29.41
CA ASP A 402 -14.13 -16.63 29.52
C ASP A 402 -14.65 -17.29 30.81
N SER A 403 -13.88 -18.11 31.53
CA SER A 403 -14.31 -18.74 32.77
C SER A 403 -13.14 -19.03 33.73
N PRO A 404 -13.40 -19.25 35.04
CA PRO A 404 -12.35 -19.62 36.01
C PRO A 404 -11.63 -20.94 35.70
N THR A 405 -12.23 -21.78 34.85
CA THR A 405 -11.69 -23.08 34.41
C THR A 405 -11.38 -23.08 32.91
N GLY A 406 -11.45 -21.92 32.24
CA GLY A 406 -11.19 -21.76 30.82
C GLY A 406 -9.72 -21.99 30.44
N GLU A 407 -9.45 -21.90 29.15
CA GLU A 407 -8.10 -22.00 28.60
C GLU A 407 -7.16 -21.00 29.26
N ILE A 408 -5.96 -21.44 29.60
CA ILE A 408 -4.89 -20.56 30.08
C ILE A 408 -4.27 -19.89 28.86
N VAL A 409 -4.42 -18.57 28.76
CA VAL A 409 -3.85 -17.78 27.66
C VAL A 409 -2.54 -17.14 28.05
N GLN A 410 -2.29 -16.98 29.36
CA GLN A 410 -1.08 -16.39 29.91
C GLN A 410 -0.84 -16.82 31.35
N GLU A 411 0.40 -16.79 31.80
CA GLU A 411 0.78 -16.98 33.20
C GLU A 411 1.63 -15.80 33.67
N MET A 412 1.55 -15.48 34.95
CA MET A 412 2.36 -14.44 35.58
C MET A 412 2.77 -14.86 36.97
N THR A 413 3.91 -14.35 37.42
CA THR A 413 4.49 -14.66 38.75
C THR A 413 4.83 -13.36 39.46
N THR A 414 4.47 -13.26 40.75
CA THR A 414 4.73 -12.06 41.54
C THR A 414 6.22 -11.90 41.86
N ASP A 415 6.65 -10.65 41.89
CA ASP A 415 7.95 -10.21 42.41
C ASP A 415 7.96 -10.07 43.94
N GLU A 416 9.05 -9.53 44.48
CA GLU A 416 9.26 -9.33 45.93
C GLU A 416 8.23 -8.35 46.55
N ASN A 417 7.64 -7.48 45.77
CA ASN A 417 6.59 -6.54 46.18
C ASN A 417 5.18 -7.13 46.07
N GLY A 418 5.06 -8.37 45.60
CA GLY A 418 3.79 -8.99 45.28
C GLY A 418 3.19 -8.52 43.97
N HIS A 419 3.95 -7.84 43.12
CA HIS A 419 3.51 -7.32 41.84
C HIS A 419 3.71 -8.33 40.71
N ALA A 420 2.73 -8.45 39.81
CA ALA A 420 2.81 -9.20 38.57
C ALA A 420 2.00 -8.50 37.47
N GLU A 421 2.46 -8.57 36.23
CA GLU A 421 1.76 -8.02 35.09
C GLU A 421 1.82 -8.94 33.87
N THR A 422 0.76 -8.91 33.03
CA THR A 422 0.84 -9.50 31.70
C THR A 422 1.65 -8.58 30.77
N PRO A 423 2.21 -9.08 29.64
CA PRO A 423 2.96 -8.25 28.71
C PRO A 423 2.19 -7.00 28.25
N LYS A 424 2.89 -5.88 28.17
CA LYS A 424 2.38 -4.59 27.70
C LYS A 424 2.73 -4.27 26.26
N GLU A 425 3.68 -4.99 25.69
CA GLU A 425 4.04 -4.90 24.27
C GLU A 425 2.85 -5.40 23.44
N ILE A 426 2.34 -4.56 22.54
CA ILE A 426 1.11 -4.82 21.77
C ILE A 426 1.10 -6.19 21.10
N ALA A 427 2.25 -6.65 20.58
CA ALA A 427 2.38 -7.95 19.94
C ALA A 427 2.11 -9.15 20.87
N ASN A 428 2.30 -8.98 22.19
CA ASN A 428 2.17 -10.04 23.21
C ASN A 428 1.06 -9.75 24.23
N ALA A 429 0.44 -8.55 24.15
CA ALA A 429 -0.64 -8.15 25.04
C ALA A 429 -1.91 -8.95 24.76
N LEU A 430 -2.78 -9.03 25.78
CA LEU A 430 -4.03 -9.75 25.67
C LEU A 430 -4.99 -9.10 24.66
N GLU A 431 -5.75 -9.92 23.97
CA GLU A 431 -6.91 -9.45 23.21
C GLU A 431 -7.96 -8.81 24.13
N LEU A 432 -8.80 -7.93 23.59
CA LEU A 432 -9.98 -7.49 24.35
C LEU A 432 -10.91 -8.67 24.61
N GLY A 433 -11.48 -8.76 25.82
CA GLY A 433 -12.35 -9.87 26.18
C GLY A 433 -12.55 -10.03 27.68
N THR A 434 -13.17 -11.13 28.06
CA THR A 434 -13.39 -11.52 29.45
C THR A 434 -12.33 -12.52 29.89
N TYR A 435 -11.70 -12.24 31.03
CA TYR A 435 -10.67 -13.09 31.62
C TYR A 435 -10.94 -13.37 33.10
N TYR A 436 -10.34 -14.41 33.60
CA TYR A 436 -10.32 -14.73 35.02
C TYR A 436 -8.88 -14.92 35.47
N VAL A 437 -8.49 -14.15 36.49
CA VAL A 437 -7.21 -14.32 37.18
C VAL A 437 -7.41 -15.39 38.24
N THR A 438 -6.65 -16.49 38.20
CA THR A 438 -6.73 -17.61 39.14
C THR A 438 -5.34 -17.92 39.68
N GLU A 439 -5.20 -18.02 41.00
CA GLU A 439 -3.94 -18.41 41.58
C GLU A 439 -3.71 -19.93 41.45
N THR A 440 -2.57 -20.32 40.93
CA THR A 440 -2.19 -21.71 40.73
C THR A 440 -1.23 -22.19 41.81
N LYS A 441 -0.44 -21.27 42.39
CA LYS A 441 0.50 -21.57 43.50
C LYS A 441 0.64 -20.33 44.37
N ALA A 442 0.51 -20.52 45.70
CA ALA A 442 0.83 -19.51 46.70
C ALA A 442 2.32 -19.44 46.97
N SER A 443 2.82 -18.26 47.33
CA SER A 443 4.21 -18.06 47.74
C SER A 443 4.53 -18.68 49.12
N HIS A 444 5.81 -18.66 49.45
CA HIS A 444 6.29 -19.21 50.73
C HIS A 444 5.65 -18.46 51.91
N GLY A 445 5.20 -19.22 52.93
CA GLY A 445 4.56 -18.69 54.12
C GLY A 445 3.06 -18.46 54.03
N PHE A 446 2.45 -18.67 52.83
CA PHE A 446 1.03 -18.44 52.59
C PHE A 446 0.30 -19.70 52.12
N VAL A 447 -1.01 -19.76 52.37
CA VAL A 447 -1.91 -20.72 51.72
C VAL A 447 -2.76 -20.00 50.70
N ASN A 448 -3.06 -20.68 49.58
CA ASN A 448 -3.89 -20.14 48.53
C ASN A 448 -5.34 -19.98 49.01
N THR A 449 -5.75 -18.77 49.32
CA THR A 449 -7.10 -18.38 49.64
C THR A 449 -7.70 -17.42 48.62
N PHE A 450 -6.93 -17.12 47.56
CA PHE A 450 -7.34 -16.23 46.46
C PHE A 450 -8.55 -16.78 45.71
N LYS A 451 -9.54 -15.95 45.49
CA LYS A 451 -10.74 -16.31 44.71
C LYS A 451 -10.53 -15.83 43.30
N PRO A 452 -10.97 -16.61 42.29
CA PRO A 452 -10.91 -16.16 40.91
C PRO A 452 -11.53 -14.78 40.71
N VAL A 453 -10.78 -13.85 40.08
CA VAL A 453 -11.23 -12.48 39.82
C VAL A 453 -11.55 -12.34 38.34
N LYS A 454 -12.79 -11.94 38.02
CA LYS A 454 -13.22 -11.61 36.66
C LYS A 454 -12.64 -10.26 36.26
N VAL A 455 -12.04 -10.20 35.06
CA VAL A 455 -11.52 -8.99 34.43
C VAL A 455 -12.14 -8.85 33.04
N GLU A 456 -12.65 -7.66 32.71
CA GLU A 456 -13.18 -7.35 31.38
C GLU A 456 -12.28 -6.27 30.73
N LEU A 457 -11.53 -6.67 29.71
CA LEU A 457 -10.74 -5.76 28.87
C LEU A 457 -11.64 -5.31 27.73
N LYS A 458 -12.12 -4.05 27.78
CA LYS A 458 -13.07 -3.48 26.83
C LYS A 458 -12.42 -2.40 26.00
N TYR A 459 -12.85 -2.30 24.75
CA TYR A 459 -12.46 -1.21 23.86
C TYR A 459 -12.71 0.15 24.53
N ALA A 460 -11.67 0.97 24.59
CA ALA A 460 -11.77 2.31 25.15
C ALA A 460 -12.10 3.34 24.04
N ASN A 461 -11.21 3.46 23.05
CA ASN A 461 -11.43 4.30 21.87
C ASN A 461 -10.26 4.11 20.86
N GLN A 462 -10.40 4.66 19.66
CA GLN A 462 -9.43 4.50 18.58
C GLN A 462 -8.02 5.10 18.84
N THR A 463 -7.80 5.86 19.92
CA THR A 463 -6.50 6.46 20.25
C THR A 463 -5.77 5.73 21.36
N VAL A 464 -6.41 4.74 22.00
CA VAL A 464 -5.83 3.93 23.07
C VAL A 464 -5.35 2.60 22.48
N ALA A 465 -4.04 2.36 22.53
CA ALA A 465 -3.47 1.11 22.03
C ALA A 465 -3.55 -0.02 23.05
N LEU A 466 -3.50 0.29 24.36
CA LEU A 466 -3.47 -0.67 25.46
C LEU A 466 -4.34 -0.19 26.61
N VAL A 467 -5.38 -0.96 26.95
CA VAL A 467 -6.17 -0.77 28.18
C VAL A 467 -5.57 -1.59 29.31
N THR A 468 -5.58 -1.03 30.53
CA THR A 468 -5.02 -1.71 31.71
C THR A 468 -6.12 -1.94 32.74
N SER A 469 -6.13 -3.14 33.33
CA SER A 469 -6.99 -3.49 34.45
C SER A 469 -6.18 -3.93 35.65
N ASN A 470 -6.48 -3.36 36.83
CA ASN A 470 -5.78 -3.67 38.08
C ASN A 470 -6.58 -4.66 38.90
N VAL A 471 -5.91 -5.69 39.39
CA VAL A 471 -6.44 -6.74 40.28
C VAL A 471 -5.69 -6.68 41.60
N LYS A 472 -6.40 -6.76 42.71
CA LYS A 472 -5.81 -6.91 44.04
C LYS A 472 -6.19 -8.27 44.62
N GLY A 473 -5.26 -8.91 45.29
CA GLY A 473 -5.46 -10.21 45.90
C GLY A 473 -4.74 -10.38 47.18
N GLN A 474 -5.27 -11.25 48.07
CA GLN A 474 -4.66 -11.54 49.35
C GLN A 474 -4.62 -13.06 49.56
N ASN A 475 -3.60 -13.51 50.30
CA ASN A 475 -3.52 -14.87 50.81
C ASN A 475 -3.39 -14.84 52.34
N GLN A 476 -3.93 -15.89 52.96
CA GLN A 476 -3.80 -16.08 54.41
C GLN A 476 -2.37 -16.53 54.76
N GLU A 477 -1.78 -15.88 55.73
CA GLU A 477 -0.51 -16.28 56.32
C GLU A 477 -0.66 -17.64 57.02
N VAL A 478 0.36 -18.47 56.90
CA VAL A 478 0.49 -19.68 57.70
C VAL A 478 0.95 -19.29 59.09
N THR A 479 0.22 -19.69 60.12
CA THR A 479 0.57 -19.48 61.52
C THR A 479 0.75 -20.81 62.23
N GLY A 480 1.30 -20.77 63.42
CA GLY A 480 1.50 -21.95 64.24
C GLY A 480 0.87 -21.86 65.62
N GLU A 481 0.63 -23.00 66.19
CA GLU A 481 0.28 -23.15 67.58
C GLU A 481 1.07 -24.27 68.23
N THR A 482 1.38 -24.13 69.50
CA THR A 482 2.16 -25.13 70.23
C THR A 482 1.61 -25.32 71.64
N THR A 483 1.59 -26.60 72.10
CA THR A 483 1.25 -26.96 73.43
C THR A 483 2.45 -27.72 74.04
N LEU A 484 2.90 -27.29 75.21
CA LEU A 484 3.84 -28.08 76.06
C LEU A 484 3.06 -28.72 77.19
N THR A 485 3.27 -30.02 77.41
CA THR A 485 2.71 -30.76 78.50
C THR A 485 3.85 -31.16 79.43
N LYS A 486 3.75 -30.84 80.73
CA LYS A 486 4.74 -31.27 81.75
C LYS A 486 4.35 -32.63 82.31
N GLU A 487 5.35 -33.53 82.33
CA GLU A 487 5.22 -34.87 82.91
C GLU A 487 6.34 -35.13 83.84
N ASP A 488 6.09 -35.91 84.88
CA ASP A 488 7.13 -36.52 85.67
C ASP A 488 7.73 -37.69 84.89
N LYS A 489 9.05 -37.83 84.95
CA LYS A 489 9.79 -38.83 84.18
C LYS A 489 9.42 -40.29 84.52
N ASP A 490 9.02 -40.57 85.76
CA ASP A 490 8.71 -41.91 86.21
C ASP A 490 7.20 -42.19 86.29
N THR A 491 6.38 -41.20 86.63
CA THR A 491 4.93 -41.37 86.88
C THR A 491 4.00 -40.73 85.79
N GLY A 492 4.60 -39.98 84.84
CA GLY A 492 3.86 -39.37 83.76
C GLY A 492 3.08 -38.12 84.21
N ASP A 493 1.76 -38.14 84.07
CA ASP A 493 0.87 -37.02 84.35
C ASP A 493 0.67 -36.65 85.82
N LYS A 494 1.34 -37.42 86.78
CA LYS A 494 1.21 -37.21 88.20
C LYS A 494 2.54 -36.87 88.84
N ALA A 495 2.56 -35.82 89.64
CA ALA A 495 3.75 -35.50 90.45
C ALA A 495 3.96 -36.52 91.55
N GLN A 496 5.21 -36.77 91.92
CA GLN A 496 5.60 -37.76 92.93
C GLN A 496 5.59 -37.16 94.33
N GLY A 497 5.05 -37.93 95.31
CA GLY A 497 5.09 -37.57 96.71
C GLY A 497 4.39 -36.27 97.06
N LYS A 498 5.12 -35.28 97.54
CA LYS A 498 4.63 -33.94 97.85
C LYS A 498 4.97 -32.93 96.79
N ALA A 499 5.65 -33.34 95.73
CA ALA A 499 5.96 -32.45 94.63
C ALA A 499 4.65 -32.10 93.86
N VAL A 500 4.63 -30.93 93.20
CA VAL A 500 3.50 -30.44 92.40
C VAL A 500 4.01 -29.94 91.12
N PHE A 501 3.16 -29.87 90.07
CA PHE A 501 3.49 -29.22 88.83
C PHE A 501 3.00 -27.74 88.80
N GLU A 502 2.12 -27.41 89.72
CA GLU A 502 1.59 -26.07 89.88
C GLU A 502 2.73 -25.04 90.12
N GLY A 503 2.65 -23.88 89.42
CA GLY A 503 3.63 -22.80 89.54
C GLY A 503 4.89 -22.98 88.73
N ALA A 504 5.00 -24.05 87.90
CA ALA A 504 6.03 -24.13 86.87
C ALA A 504 5.73 -23.08 85.76
N GLU A 505 6.80 -22.40 85.36
CA GLU A 505 6.70 -21.43 84.24
C GLU A 505 7.60 -21.85 83.11
N TYR A 506 7.04 -21.76 81.88
CA TYR A 506 7.74 -22.01 80.64
C TYR A 506 7.73 -20.75 79.78
N THR A 507 8.90 -20.41 79.22
CA THR A 507 9.04 -19.30 78.27
C THR A 507 9.31 -19.85 76.89
N LEU A 508 8.65 -19.28 75.91
CA LEU A 508 8.89 -19.55 74.46
C LEU A 508 10.02 -18.67 73.97
N PHE A 509 11.02 -19.30 73.32
CA PHE A 509 12.20 -18.61 72.77
C PHE A 509 12.28 -18.88 71.26
N THR A 510 12.84 -17.94 70.52
CA THR A 510 13.27 -18.16 69.14
C THR A 510 14.55 -18.98 69.10
N ALA A 511 14.63 -19.99 68.24
CA ALA A 511 15.80 -20.85 68.17
C ALA A 511 17.04 -20.16 67.59
N LYS A 512 16.83 -19.19 66.70
CA LYS A 512 17.87 -18.48 65.94
C LYS A 512 18.77 -17.62 66.81
N ASP A 513 18.24 -16.90 67.79
CA ASP A 513 18.96 -15.93 68.60
C ASP A 513 18.74 -16.11 70.11
N GLY A 514 17.92 -17.08 70.51
CA GLY A 514 17.66 -17.39 71.90
C GLY A 514 16.90 -16.28 72.66
N LYS A 515 16.18 -15.42 71.97
CA LYS A 515 15.40 -14.39 72.62
C LYS A 515 13.98 -14.88 72.93
N ALA A 516 13.46 -14.45 74.07
CA ALA A 516 12.09 -14.74 74.48
C ALA A 516 11.14 -14.03 73.51
N VAL A 517 10.14 -14.77 73.00
CA VAL A 517 9.04 -14.22 72.14
C VAL A 517 8.25 -13.27 73.00
N LYS A 518 7.90 -12.07 72.40
CA LYS A 518 7.11 -11.05 73.06
C LYS A 518 5.64 -11.10 72.63
N TRP A 519 4.72 -10.76 73.53
CA TRP A 519 3.31 -10.59 73.17
C TRP A 519 3.08 -9.45 72.19
N SER A 520 4.01 -8.52 72.10
CA SER A 520 3.98 -7.39 71.14
C SER A 520 4.65 -7.71 69.81
N GLU A 521 5.04 -8.93 69.55
CA GLU A 521 5.56 -9.33 68.21
C GLU A 521 4.55 -9.01 67.12
N ALA A 522 5.04 -8.75 65.92
CA ALA A 522 4.20 -8.36 64.79
C ALA A 522 3.11 -9.39 64.47
N PHE A 523 3.35 -10.67 64.69
CA PHE A 523 2.38 -11.76 64.51
C PHE A 523 1.43 -11.95 65.71
N LYS A 524 1.52 -11.12 66.76
CA LYS A 524 0.63 -11.08 67.93
C LYS A 524 0.26 -12.44 68.52
N PRO A 525 1.26 -13.10 69.19
CA PRO A 525 0.98 -14.39 69.85
C PRO A 525 -0.23 -14.30 70.79
N GLU A 526 -1.01 -15.36 70.85
CA GLU A 526 -2.22 -15.41 71.68
C GLU A 526 -2.16 -16.55 72.69
N LEU A 527 -2.51 -16.27 73.93
CA LEU A 527 -2.65 -17.28 74.97
C LEU A 527 -3.73 -18.30 74.62
N ALA A 528 -3.41 -19.61 74.68
CA ALA A 528 -4.34 -20.69 74.44
C ALA A 528 -4.59 -21.55 75.68
N LYS A 529 -3.52 -21.88 76.49
CA LYS A 529 -3.65 -22.61 77.73
C LYS A 529 -2.62 -22.08 78.74
N GLY A 530 -2.96 -22.25 80.02
CA GLY A 530 -2.17 -21.71 81.11
C GLY A 530 -2.53 -20.28 81.48
N THR A 531 -1.73 -19.65 82.28
CA THR A 531 -1.89 -18.25 82.66
C THR A 531 -0.61 -17.49 82.34
N LYS A 532 -0.71 -16.16 82.07
CA LYS A 532 0.44 -15.33 81.79
C LYS A 532 1.34 -15.22 83.07
N GLY A 533 2.58 -15.60 82.96
CA GLY A 533 3.63 -15.37 83.97
C GLY A 533 4.40 -14.06 83.71
N SER A 534 4.25 -13.50 82.47
CA SER A 534 4.80 -12.20 82.08
C SER A 534 3.88 -11.48 81.11
N ASP A 535 3.75 -10.17 81.26
CA ASP A 535 3.03 -9.31 80.31
C ASP A 535 3.89 -8.90 79.09
N GLU A 536 5.21 -9.03 79.15
CA GLU A 536 6.13 -8.70 78.09
C GLU A 536 6.42 -9.89 77.16
N THR A 537 6.79 -11.03 77.78
CA THR A 537 7.20 -12.22 77.03
C THR A 537 6.19 -13.34 77.14
N VAL A 538 6.19 -14.24 76.15
CA VAL A 538 5.39 -15.49 76.16
C VAL A 538 5.97 -16.45 77.22
N THR A 539 5.73 -16.07 78.49
CA THR A 539 6.01 -16.85 79.67
C THR A 539 4.70 -17.25 80.29
N LEU A 540 4.48 -18.57 80.44
CA LEU A 540 3.22 -19.12 80.87
C LEU A 540 3.38 -20.04 82.06
N THR A 541 2.48 -19.95 83.02
CA THR A 541 2.33 -20.91 84.14
C THR A 541 1.36 -22.01 83.75
N LEU A 542 1.64 -23.27 84.11
CA LEU A 542 0.83 -24.42 83.75
C LEU A 542 -0.65 -24.29 84.20
N ASP A 543 -1.56 -24.82 83.35
CA ASP A 543 -2.96 -24.98 83.67
C ASP A 543 -3.21 -26.25 84.54
N GLU A 544 -4.49 -26.51 84.87
CA GLU A 544 -4.91 -27.67 85.66
C GLU A 544 -4.59 -29.04 85.03
N LYS A 545 -4.25 -29.03 83.68
CA LYS A 545 -3.85 -30.23 82.92
C LYS A 545 -2.38 -30.30 82.67
N ASN A 546 -1.59 -29.57 83.47
CA ASN A 546 -0.14 -29.45 83.33
C ASN A 546 0.34 -28.99 81.97
N GLN A 547 -0.41 -28.05 81.33
CA GLN A 547 -0.18 -27.58 79.98
C GLN A 547 0.02 -26.08 79.94
N VAL A 548 0.86 -25.64 78.99
CA VAL A 548 0.91 -24.28 78.47
C VAL A 548 0.75 -24.35 76.98
N ALA A 549 0.03 -23.40 76.40
CA ALA A 549 -0.15 -23.31 74.93
C ALA A 549 -0.26 -21.88 74.48
N VAL A 550 0.33 -21.65 73.32
CA VAL A 550 0.21 -20.38 72.58
C VAL A 550 -0.12 -20.66 71.13
N LYS A 551 -0.93 -19.81 70.56
CA LYS A 551 -1.34 -19.83 69.13
C LYS A 551 -0.97 -18.54 68.46
N HIS A 552 -1.21 -18.51 67.12
CA HIS A 552 -0.92 -17.37 66.24
C HIS A 552 0.60 -17.03 66.25
N LEU A 553 1.47 -18.06 66.19
CA LEU A 553 2.91 -17.92 66.03
C LEU A 553 3.27 -17.77 64.53
N ALA A 554 4.20 -16.89 64.21
CA ALA A 554 4.76 -16.83 62.86
C ALA A 554 5.55 -18.13 62.54
N ILE A 555 5.69 -18.45 61.26
CA ILE A 555 6.61 -19.49 60.79
C ILE A 555 8.00 -19.16 61.31
N ASN A 556 8.55 -20.03 62.16
CA ASN A 556 9.91 -19.95 62.71
C ASN A 556 10.26 -21.26 63.45
N GLU A 557 11.50 -21.38 63.86
CA GLU A 557 11.97 -22.38 64.80
C GLU A 557 11.97 -21.78 66.20
N TYR A 558 11.26 -22.42 67.12
CA TYR A 558 11.11 -22.02 68.51
C TYR A 558 11.54 -23.14 69.40
N TYR A 559 11.66 -22.86 70.71
CA TYR A 559 11.76 -23.88 71.80
C TYR A 559 11.07 -23.33 73.04
N TRP A 560 10.43 -24.23 73.77
CA TRP A 560 10.02 -24.00 75.14
C TRP A 560 11.20 -24.34 76.09
N GLN A 561 11.38 -23.59 77.19
CA GLN A 561 12.32 -23.84 78.25
C GLN A 561 11.66 -23.44 79.55
N GLU A 562 11.91 -24.29 80.64
CA GLU A 562 11.43 -23.94 81.95
C GLU A 562 12.23 -22.75 82.51
N THR A 563 11.54 -21.74 83.01
CA THR A 563 12.14 -20.51 83.55
C THR A 563 11.90 -20.41 85.06
N LYS A 564 10.97 -21.20 85.55
CA LYS A 564 10.75 -21.37 86.99
C LYS A 564 10.26 -22.76 87.27
N ALA A 565 11.03 -23.49 88.18
CA ALA A 565 10.64 -24.83 88.60
C ALA A 565 9.53 -24.81 89.65
N PRO A 566 8.62 -25.80 89.62
CA PRO A 566 7.62 -25.96 90.66
C PRO A 566 8.19 -26.62 91.89
N GLU A 567 7.46 -26.63 93.01
CA GLU A 567 7.91 -27.25 94.26
C GLU A 567 8.15 -28.75 94.10
N GLY A 568 9.35 -29.19 94.48
CA GLY A 568 9.80 -30.61 94.48
C GLY A 568 10.49 -31.01 93.16
N TYR A 569 10.69 -30.14 92.20
CA TYR A 569 11.47 -30.37 91.00
C TYR A 569 12.64 -29.39 90.87
N SER A 570 13.70 -29.81 90.20
CA SER A 570 14.82 -28.95 89.88
C SER A 570 14.50 -28.22 88.60
N LEU A 571 15.06 -27.01 88.40
CA LEU A 571 14.88 -26.28 87.13
C LEU A 571 15.39 -27.11 85.94
N ASP A 572 14.55 -27.33 84.97
CA ASP A 572 14.91 -28.07 83.76
C ASP A 572 15.40 -27.11 82.67
N GLU A 573 16.69 -27.09 82.42
CA GLU A 573 17.34 -26.28 81.38
C GLU A 573 17.17 -26.85 79.94
N THR A 574 16.46 -27.97 79.79
CA THR A 574 16.23 -28.63 78.51
C THR A 574 15.43 -27.70 77.57
N LYS A 575 15.92 -27.59 76.34
CA LYS A 575 15.22 -26.91 75.28
C LYS A 575 14.30 -27.86 74.53
N TYR A 576 12.99 -27.60 74.54
CA TYR A 576 11.96 -28.40 73.86
C TYR A 576 11.65 -27.79 72.51
N PRO A 577 12.18 -28.32 71.39
CA PRO A 577 12.11 -27.68 70.07
C PRO A 577 10.67 -27.70 69.51
N VAL A 578 10.30 -26.57 68.90
CA VAL A 578 9.00 -26.37 68.21
C VAL A 578 9.25 -25.78 66.81
N SER A 579 9.10 -26.60 65.81
CA SER A 579 9.28 -26.15 64.38
C SER A 579 7.94 -25.81 63.75
N ILE A 580 7.68 -24.54 63.59
CA ILE A 580 6.52 -24.04 62.86
C ILE A 580 6.99 -23.76 61.44
N LYS A 581 6.73 -24.69 60.53
CA LYS A 581 7.02 -24.57 59.10
C LYS A 581 6.00 -25.34 58.27
N LYS A 582 5.72 -24.84 57.09
CA LYS A 582 4.90 -25.50 56.10
C LYS A 582 5.60 -26.79 55.64
N VAL A 583 4.86 -27.87 55.48
CA VAL A 583 5.44 -29.17 55.09
C VAL A 583 5.85 -29.15 53.62
N ASP A 584 4.95 -28.68 52.77
CA ASP A 584 5.19 -28.47 51.35
C ASP A 584 4.13 -27.49 50.77
N ASP A 585 4.22 -27.21 49.46
CA ASP A 585 3.32 -26.29 48.76
C ASP A 585 1.87 -26.81 48.63
N SER A 586 1.61 -28.09 48.94
CA SER A 586 0.25 -28.67 48.93
C SER A 586 -0.48 -28.45 50.26
N GLU A 587 0.18 -27.95 51.28
CA GLU A 587 -0.42 -27.65 52.58
C GLU A 587 -1.53 -26.62 52.45
N LYS A 588 -2.75 -27.01 52.79
CA LYS A 588 -3.94 -26.17 52.74
C LYS A 588 -4.34 -25.58 54.09
N ASN A 589 -3.72 -26.06 55.15
CA ASN A 589 -4.01 -25.58 56.50
C ASN A 589 -3.21 -24.29 56.77
N ALA A 590 -3.92 -23.27 57.19
CA ALA A 590 -3.30 -22.01 57.59
C ALA A 590 -2.69 -22.07 59.01
N VAL A 591 -3.00 -23.11 59.78
CA VAL A 591 -2.49 -23.27 61.15
C VAL A 591 -1.73 -24.61 61.30
N ILE A 592 -0.52 -24.53 61.74
CA ILE A 592 0.36 -25.67 61.99
C ILE A 592 0.49 -25.93 63.48
N THR A 593 0.00 -27.09 63.94
CA THR A 593 0.05 -27.49 65.36
C THR A 593 1.31 -28.31 65.66
N ARG A 594 2.05 -27.96 66.72
CA ARG A 594 3.21 -28.68 67.22
C ARG A 594 3.11 -28.83 68.75
N ASN A 595 3.09 -30.06 69.25
CA ASN A 595 3.01 -30.37 70.67
C ASN A 595 4.32 -30.99 71.13
N VAL A 596 4.74 -30.64 72.36
CA VAL A 596 5.96 -31.18 73.00
C VAL A 596 5.65 -31.62 74.43
N THR A 597 6.45 -32.55 74.96
CA THR A 597 6.30 -33.04 76.33
C THR A 597 7.62 -32.84 77.07
N ALA A 598 7.56 -32.12 78.16
CA ALA A 598 8.69 -31.93 79.09
C ALA A 598 8.63 -33.01 80.18
N LYS A 599 9.65 -33.86 80.20
CA LYS A 599 9.73 -34.94 81.19
C LYS A 599 10.83 -34.64 82.20
N GLU A 600 10.44 -34.37 83.41
CA GLU A 600 11.36 -33.94 84.46
C GLU A 600 11.48 -34.94 85.63
N GLN A 601 12.59 -34.88 86.34
CA GLN A 601 12.84 -35.72 87.44
C GLN A 601 12.58 -34.97 88.75
N VAL A 602 11.75 -35.55 89.62
CA VAL A 602 11.57 -35.06 90.99
C VAL A 602 12.92 -35.04 91.77
N ILE A 603 13.05 -34.03 92.64
CA ILE A 603 14.23 -33.98 93.54
C ILE A 603 14.24 -35.19 94.44
N ARG A 604 15.32 -35.94 94.39
CA ARG A 604 15.49 -37.13 95.19
C ARG A 604 16.62 -36.92 96.21
N PHE A 605 16.35 -37.35 97.46
CA PHE A 605 17.35 -37.31 98.47
C PHE A 605 17.81 -38.75 98.77
N GLY A 606 19.07 -38.97 98.83
CA GLY A 606 19.67 -40.21 99.32
C GLY A 606 20.11 -40.04 100.77
N PHE A 607 19.81 -41.07 101.63
CA PHE A 607 20.31 -41.13 102.99
C PHE A 607 21.28 -42.30 103.11
N ASP A 608 22.49 -42.04 103.54
CA ASP A 608 23.45 -43.07 103.91
C ASP A 608 23.38 -43.32 105.46
N PHE A 609 22.99 -44.53 105.87
CA PHE A 609 22.96 -44.91 107.24
C PHE A 609 24.28 -45.66 107.60
N PHE A 610 25.08 -45.08 108.48
CA PHE A 610 26.23 -45.73 109.02
C PHE A 610 25.83 -46.38 110.39
N LYS A 611 25.89 -47.73 110.51
CA LYS A 611 25.68 -48.44 111.72
C LYS A 611 27.02 -48.57 112.44
N PHE A 612 27.18 -47.85 113.54
CA PHE A 612 28.33 -48.08 114.40
C PHE A 612 28.06 -49.30 115.30
N ALA A 613 28.96 -50.27 115.32
CA ALA A 613 28.98 -51.36 116.27
C ALA A 613 29.58 -50.84 117.56
N GLY A 614 28.83 -50.88 118.67
CA GLY A 614 29.29 -50.62 119.99
C GLY A 614 30.01 -51.81 120.60
#